data_1dbb4bb9c9271622e5919183dce2d925
#
_entry.id   1dbb4bb9c9271622e5919183dce2d925
#
_cell.length_a   1.000
_cell.length_b   1.000
_cell.length_c   1.000
_cell.angle_alpha   90.00
_cell.angle_beta   90.00
_cell.angle_gamma   90.00
#
_symmetry.space_group_name_H-M   'P 1'
#
loop_
_entity.id
_entity.type
_entity.pdbx_description
1 polymer ?
#
loop_
_entity_poly.entity_id
_entity_poly.type
_entity_poly.pdbx_seq_one_letter_code
_entity_poly.pdbx_strand_id
1 'polypeptide(L)'
;AQACPICARSLSTLSTAQASLHVNACLDLGLSSQPHDQQTDIQPPAPAPTPLRPTPSSSSSSNPFSNLPSPSLAPSTTIAPATASTPSAFSKLMSKTSTEEKQWARAAARAKSEWGKPAATRKCPFYKILTFPSSGASLVVDGFKYGKVPGIDNYFLTHYHSDHYGGLSHTWSHGVIWCSRITARLVIEFLRVDPKWVKTVEMDVPTEINTGSGLTVTAIDANHCPGSVLFLFEHYLPNSKKTTRYLHCGDFRAHPRMVTHPAIKDKYLDGVWLDTTYLNPKYAFPPQVEVVGACAELCRGIAEGKAIPGLISTPAERGGLGRLLVVVGTYSIGKERIVIAIAQALSSKIYAPARKRRMLSLIDDPLLSSLITDDPSEAQVHMVFLSEVGAEGLRDYLKSLGGKGGFERVVGFKPTGWTFTPGKSRTIDSTPPVREIIDEWRNTPPFTPSALLPLRGSTPSAICFGVPYSEHSSFRELTCFVSAVRVGRVVPTVNVGTERGRERMRGWVERWEGEKGRSG
;
A
#
# COMPACT_ATOMS: atom_id res chain seq x y z
N ALA A 1 26.49 -0.74 1.40
CA ALA A 1 25.61 0.16 2.15
C ALA A 1 24.42 0.53 1.26
N GLN A 2 23.19 0.40 1.74
CA GLN A 2 22.00 0.85 1.00
C GLN A 2 21.89 2.36 1.17
N ALA A 3 21.91 3.08 0.08
CA ALA A 3 21.69 4.53 0.08
C ALA A 3 20.35 4.87 -0.58
N CYS A 4 19.74 5.96 -0.18
CA CYS A 4 18.53 6.50 -0.84
C CYS A 4 18.86 6.88 -2.28
N PRO A 5 18.12 6.38 -3.28
CA PRO A 5 18.39 6.67 -4.70
C PRO A 5 18.08 8.13 -5.09
N ILE A 6 17.47 8.90 -4.19
CA ILE A 6 17.05 10.28 -4.43
C ILE A 6 18.03 11.26 -3.79
N CYS A 7 18.37 11.09 -2.50
CA CYS A 7 19.22 12.03 -1.74
C CYS A 7 20.58 11.43 -1.33
N ALA A 8 20.92 10.23 -1.78
CA ALA A 8 22.15 9.50 -1.46
C ALA A 8 22.39 9.19 0.04
N ARG A 9 21.47 9.52 0.94
CA ARG A 9 21.59 9.23 2.38
C ARG A 9 21.64 7.72 2.62
N SER A 10 22.55 7.27 3.50
CA SER A 10 22.63 5.85 3.90
C SER A 10 21.32 5.38 4.56
N LEU A 11 20.83 4.24 4.10
CA LEU A 11 19.63 3.56 4.64
C LEU A 11 19.98 2.30 5.43
N SER A 12 21.27 2.04 5.66
CA SER A 12 21.75 0.77 6.25
C SER A 12 21.28 0.54 7.68
N THR A 13 20.93 1.59 8.42
CA THR A 13 20.41 1.54 9.79
C THR A 13 18.88 1.52 9.86
N LEU A 14 18.19 1.63 8.72
CA LEU A 14 16.75 1.69 8.65
C LEU A 14 16.15 0.30 8.35
N SER A 15 15.01 -0.01 8.96
CA SER A 15 14.20 -1.13 8.52
C SER A 15 13.69 -0.92 7.09
N THR A 16 13.31 -1.98 6.39
CA THR A 16 12.78 -1.91 5.02
C THR A 16 11.60 -0.94 4.90
N ALA A 17 10.73 -0.89 5.91
CA ALA A 17 9.60 0.03 5.97
C ALA A 17 10.07 1.49 6.13
N GLN A 18 11.03 1.74 6.99
CA GLN A 18 11.61 3.08 7.20
C GLN A 18 12.38 3.55 5.97
N ALA A 19 13.11 2.66 5.32
CA ALA A 19 13.81 2.96 4.07
C ALA A 19 12.82 3.32 2.94
N SER A 20 11.72 2.59 2.81
CA SER A 20 10.66 2.91 1.84
C SER A 20 9.98 4.25 2.15
N LEU A 21 9.68 4.53 3.41
CA LEU A 21 9.13 5.82 3.83
C LEU A 21 10.09 6.99 3.53
N HIS A 22 11.38 6.81 3.78
CA HIS A 22 12.39 7.82 3.48
C HIS A 22 12.49 8.07 1.97
N VAL A 23 12.52 7.02 1.13
CA VAL A 23 12.58 7.17 -0.33
C VAL A 23 11.33 7.88 -0.86
N ASN A 24 10.15 7.52 -0.38
CA ASN A 24 8.90 8.18 -0.76
C ASN A 24 8.90 9.66 -0.34
N ALA A 25 9.34 9.97 0.86
CA ALA A 25 9.49 11.36 1.31
C ALA A 25 10.45 12.16 0.43
N CYS A 26 11.57 11.57 0.02
CA CYS A 26 12.51 12.22 -0.90
C CYS A 26 11.93 12.46 -2.30
N LEU A 27 11.14 11.51 -2.80
CA LEU A 27 10.41 11.65 -4.07
C LEU A 27 9.35 12.76 -3.98
N ASP A 28 8.60 12.79 -2.87
CA ASP A 28 7.57 13.81 -2.62
C ASP A 28 8.15 15.23 -2.49
N LEU A 29 9.36 15.35 -1.94
CA LEU A 29 10.06 16.65 -1.81
C LEU A 29 10.71 17.13 -3.11
N GLY A 30 10.75 16.31 -4.16
CA GLY A 30 11.35 16.67 -5.45
C GLY A 30 12.86 16.92 -5.37
N LEU A 31 13.56 16.32 -4.40
CA LEU A 31 15.01 16.43 -4.25
C LEU A 31 15.68 15.65 -5.38
N SER A 32 16.11 16.33 -6.42
CA SER A 32 17.03 15.77 -7.41
C SER A 32 18.44 15.75 -6.82
N SER A 33 19.17 14.67 -7.07
CA SER A 33 20.59 14.54 -6.72
C SER A 33 21.43 15.58 -7.48
N GLN A 34 21.64 16.73 -6.87
CA GLN A 34 22.76 17.62 -7.20
C GLN A 34 23.74 17.53 -6.02
N PRO A 35 25.05 17.38 -6.27
CA PRO A 35 26.04 17.37 -5.22
C PRO A 35 26.21 18.79 -4.68
N HIS A 36 25.77 19.04 -3.44
CA HIS A 36 26.20 20.18 -2.67
C HIS A 36 27.42 19.75 -1.84
N ASP A 37 28.61 20.06 -2.35
CA ASP A 37 29.82 20.22 -1.54
C ASP A 37 29.61 21.41 -0.61
N GLN A 38 29.38 21.16 0.65
CA GLN A 38 29.81 22.00 1.74
C GLN A 38 29.90 21.17 3.01
N GLN A 39 31.13 20.82 3.34
CA GLN A 39 31.58 20.30 4.60
C GLN A 39 31.43 21.37 5.69
N THR A 40 30.61 21.14 6.70
CA THR A 40 30.81 21.74 8.01
C THR A 40 30.91 20.62 9.03
N ASP A 41 32.11 20.44 9.52
CA ASP A 41 32.47 19.56 10.63
C ASP A 41 31.69 19.96 11.90
N ILE A 42 30.80 19.09 12.35
CA ILE A 42 30.30 19.10 13.74
C ILE A 42 30.66 17.76 14.36
N GLN A 43 31.63 17.82 15.25
CA GLN A 43 32.13 16.73 16.07
C GLN A 43 31.03 16.20 17.02
N PRO A 44 30.78 14.89 17.12
CA PRO A 44 29.80 14.35 18.07
C PRO A 44 30.39 14.32 19.49
N PRO A 45 29.57 14.50 20.54
CA PRO A 45 30.00 14.39 21.92
C PRO A 45 30.30 12.94 22.30
N ALA A 46 31.29 12.78 23.19
CA ALA A 46 31.80 11.51 23.67
C ALA A 46 30.75 10.67 24.42
N PRO A 47 30.83 9.33 24.36
CA PRO A 47 29.88 8.44 25.02
C PRO A 47 30.12 8.34 26.52
N ALA A 48 29.03 8.35 27.31
CA ALA A 48 29.03 8.10 28.73
C ALA A 48 29.31 6.62 29.06
N PRO A 49 29.90 6.32 30.25
CA PRO A 49 30.41 4.98 30.56
C PRO A 49 29.29 3.97 30.84
N THR A 50 29.51 2.78 30.35
CA THR A 50 28.63 1.60 30.48
C THR A 50 28.73 1.00 31.88
N PRO A 51 27.63 0.59 32.53
CA PRO A 51 27.70 -0.16 33.79
C PRO A 51 28.03 -1.63 33.51
N LEU A 52 28.91 -2.16 34.35
CA LEU A 52 29.41 -3.53 34.38
C LEU A 52 28.28 -4.56 34.59
N ARG A 53 28.29 -5.59 33.79
CA ARG A 53 27.43 -6.78 33.87
C ARG A 53 27.99 -7.78 34.86
N PRO A 54 27.21 -8.36 35.78
CA PRO A 54 27.71 -9.48 36.59
C PRO A 54 27.72 -10.79 35.81
N THR A 55 28.77 -11.54 36.00
CA THR A 55 29.00 -12.91 35.48
C THR A 55 28.12 -13.93 36.20
N PRO A 56 27.53 -14.90 35.51
CA PRO A 56 26.92 -16.06 36.18
C PRO A 56 27.93 -17.16 36.40
N SER A 57 27.97 -17.61 37.66
CA SER A 57 28.68 -18.78 38.11
C SER A 57 28.07 -20.08 37.57
N SER A 58 28.95 -20.99 37.17
CA SER A 58 28.68 -22.35 36.76
C SER A 58 28.20 -23.21 37.94
N SER A 59 27.14 -23.99 37.77
CA SER A 59 26.92 -25.21 38.52
C SER A 59 26.40 -26.31 37.60
N SER A 60 27.18 -27.33 37.54
CA SER A 60 26.98 -28.63 36.90
C SER A 60 25.93 -29.44 37.64
N SER A 61 25.00 -30.09 36.95
CA SER A 61 24.44 -31.34 37.41
C SER A 61 23.97 -32.23 36.23
N SER A 62 24.51 -33.40 36.30
CA SER A 62 24.47 -34.61 35.53
C SER A 62 23.09 -35.10 35.04
N ASN A 63 23.12 -35.66 33.82
CA ASN A 63 22.20 -36.70 33.32
C ASN A 63 22.12 -37.93 34.25
N PRO A 64 21.03 -38.71 34.28
CA PRO A 64 20.97 -39.84 33.36
C PRO A 64 19.52 -40.21 32.90
N PHE A 65 19.33 -40.72 31.72
CA PHE A 65 18.66 -42.00 31.41
C PHE A 65 18.71 -42.26 29.91
N SER A 66 19.54 -43.25 29.58
CA SER A 66 19.60 -43.91 28.29
C SER A 66 18.61 -45.09 28.26
N ASN A 67 18.24 -45.45 27.03
CA ASN A 67 17.71 -46.75 26.58
C ASN A 67 16.22 -47.04 26.71
N LEU A 68 15.59 -47.14 25.54
CA LEU A 68 14.85 -48.36 25.17
C LEU A 68 14.47 -48.33 23.66
N PRO A 69 14.19 -49.47 23.02
CA PRO A 69 14.57 -49.77 21.65
C PRO A 69 13.43 -49.64 20.62
N SER A 70 13.83 -49.56 19.36
CA SER A 70 12.97 -49.67 18.18
C SER A 70 12.32 -51.04 18.03
N PRO A 71 11.08 -51.12 17.53
CA PRO A 71 10.62 -52.32 16.85
C PRO A 71 10.65 -52.16 15.34
N SER A 72 11.36 -53.06 14.70
CA SER A 72 11.24 -53.42 13.30
C SER A 72 9.92 -54.13 13.04
N LEU A 73 9.21 -53.81 11.95
CA LEU A 73 8.40 -54.79 11.20
C LEU A 73 7.97 -54.17 9.85
N ALA A 74 8.45 -54.71 8.78
CA ALA A 74 7.77 -54.76 7.50
C ALA A 74 6.79 -55.95 7.50
N PRO A 75 5.72 -55.99 6.65
CA PRO A 75 5.92 -56.14 5.23
C PRO A 75 4.91 -55.39 4.30
N SER A 76 5.37 -55.29 3.09
CA SER A 76 4.69 -55.01 1.83
C SER A 76 3.20 -55.29 1.74
N THR A 77 2.43 -54.24 1.33
CA THR A 77 1.25 -54.39 0.50
C THR A 77 1.35 -53.45 -0.69
N THR A 78 1.48 -54.07 -1.85
CA THR A 78 1.38 -53.47 -3.18
C THR A 78 0.03 -52.77 -3.33
N ILE A 79 0.06 -51.44 -3.39
CA ILE A 79 -1.06 -50.63 -3.81
C ILE A 79 -0.82 -50.25 -5.28
N ALA A 80 -1.80 -50.58 -6.11
CA ALA A 80 -1.83 -50.27 -7.54
C ALA A 80 -1.56 -48.78 -7.82
N PRO A 81 -1.02 -48.40 -9.00
CA PRO A 81 -0.73 -47.02 -9.33
C PRO A 81 -2.05 -46.24 -9.39
N ALA A 82 -2.15 -45.24 -8.50
CA ALA A 82 -3.23 -44.27 -8.53
C ALA A 82 -3.22 -43.58 -9.89
N THR A 83 -4.35 -43.65 -10.56
CA THR A 83 -4.67 -42.91 -11.79
C THR A 83 -4.21 -41.47 -11.64
N ALA A 84 -3.45 -40.98 -12.61
CA ALA A 84 -2.97 -39.61 -12.69
C ALA A 84 -4.16 -38.64 -12.50
N SER A 85 -4.23 -38.04 -11.33
CA SER A 85 -5.19 -36.98 -11.05
C SER A 85 -4.90 -35.84 -11.99
N THR A 86 -5.86 -35.44 -12.80
CA THR A 86 -5.83 -34.21 -13.58
C THR A 86 -5.34 -33.07 -12.69
N PRO A 87 -4.30 -32.32 -13.11
CA PRO A 87 -3.78 -31.22 -12.29
C PRO A 87 -4.93 -30.28 -11.94
N SER A 88 -5.09 -30.00 -10.66
CA SER A 88 -6.16 -29.12 -10.16
C SER A 88 -6.09 -27.79 -10.93
N ALA A 89 -7.23 -27.16 -11.15
CA ALA A 89 -7.32 -25.83 -11.80
C ALA A 89 -6.32 -24.86 -11.19
N PHE A 90 -5.99 -25.07 -9.93
CA PHE A 90 -5.02 -24.30 -9.16
C PHE A 90 -3.56 -24.59 -9.51
N SER A 91 -3.15 -25.83 -9.80
CA SER A 91 -1.82 -26.12 -10.38
C SER A 91 -1.58 -25.36 -11.68
N LYS A 92 -2.67 -25.03 -12.39
CA LYS A 92 -2.65 -24.17 -13.58
C LYS A 92 -2.58 -22.69 -13.23
N LEU A 93 -3.10 -22.26 -12.07
CA LEU A 93 -3.22 -20.86 -11.64
C LEU A 93 -1.86 -20.22 -11.32
N MET A 94 -1.01 -20.97 -10.65
CA MET A 94 0.36 -20.58 -10.27
C MET A 94 1.39 -21.50 -10.91
N SER A 95 1.07 -22.01 -12.13
CA SER A 95 1.77 -23.14 -12.74
C SER A 95 3.28 -23.10 -12.45
N LYS A 96 3.76 -24.15 -11.78
CA LYS A 96 5.18 -24.47 -11.65
C LYS A 96 5.76 -24.91 -13.02
N THR A 97 5.40 -24.22 -14.09
CA THR A 97 6.13 -24.46 -15.32
C THR A 97 7.53 -23.92 -15.09
N SER A 98 8.53 -24.74 -15.35
CA SER A 98 9.95 -24.35 -15.26
C SER A 98 10.25 -23.04 -15.99
N THR A 99 9.36 -22.65 -16.92
CA THR A 99 9.41 -21.41 -17.68
C THR A 99 9.03 -20.19 -16.84
N GLU A 100 8.00 -20.27 -16.02
CA GLU A 100 7.54 -19.14 -15.20
C GLU A 100 8.49 -18.89 -14.02
N GLU A 101 8.96 -19.93 -13.35
CA GLU A 101 10.00 -19.81 -12.34
C GLU A 101 11.30 -19.23 -12.90
N LYS A 102 11.67 -19.64 -14.11
CA LYS A 102 12.80 -19.03 -14.84
C LYS A 102 12.57 -17.55 -15.15
N GLN A 103 11.34 -17.15 -15.50
CA GLN A 103 11.00 -15.73 -15.70
C GLN A 103 11.11 -14.92 -14.42
N TRP A 104 10.59 -15.43 -13.30
CA TRP A 104 10.71 -14.79 -11.99
C TRP A 104 12.16 -14.73 -11.50
N ALA A 105 12.91 -15.81 -11.61
CA ALA A 105 14.33 -15.84 -11.26
C ALA A 105 15.15 -14.85 -12.11
N ARG A 106 14.88 -14.77 -13.42
CA ARG A 106 15.49 -13.79 -14.32
C ARG A 106 15.09 -12.35 -13.95
N ALA A 107 13.84 -12.09 -13.59
CA ALA A 107 13.39 -10.77 -13.17
C ALA A 107 14.06 -10.35 -11.85
N ALA A 108 14.17 -11.24 -10.88
CA ALA A 108 14.84 -11.00 -9.61
C ALA A 108 16.36 -10.79 -9.77
N ALA A 109 17.04 -11.63 -10.56
CA ALA A 109 18.46 -11.49 -10.87
C ALA A 109 18.75 -10.16 -11.59
N ARG A 110 17.89 -9.77 -12.54
CA ARG A 110 17.98 -8.46 -13.22
C ARG A 110 17.77 -7.30 -12.27
N ALA A 111 16.74 -7.33 -11.44
CA ALA A 111 16.50 -6.28 -10.47
C ALA A 111 17.74 -6.06 -9.58
N LYS A 112 18.45 -7.13 -9.24
CA LYS A 112 19.70 -7.07 -8.48
C LYS A 112 20.90 -6.56 -9.30
N SER A 113 21.05 -6.97 -10.56
CA SER A 113 22.15 -6.59 -11.45
C SER A 113 21.99 -5.18 -12.07
N GLU A 114 20.75 -4.71 -12.18
CA GLU A 114 20.40 -3.40 -12.71
C GLU A 114 20.25 -2.35 -11.61
N TRP A 115 20.44 -2.75 -10.35
CA TRP A 115 20.46 -1.84 -9.21
C TRP A 115 21.59 -0.81 -9.39
N GLY A 116 21.23 0.48 -9.38
CA GLY A 116 22.20 1.56 -9.60
C GLY A 116 22.34 2.03 -11.06
N LYS A 117 21.84 1.27 -12.05
CA LYS A 117 21.82 1.74 -13.44
C LYS A 117 20.73 2.80 -13.67
N PRO A 118 20.89 3.71 -14.64
CA PRO A 118 19.84 4.63 -15.05
C PRO A 118 18.54 3.88 -15.37
N ALA A 119 17.39 4.42 -14.97
CA ALA A 119 16.09 3.76 -15.11
C ALA A 119 15.79 3.38 -16.57
N ALA A 120 16.10 4.26 -17.52
CA ALA A 120 15.90 4.07 -18.96
C ALA A 120 16.71 2.91 -19.59
N THR A 121 17.74 2.39 -18.89
CA THR A 121 18.54 1.25 -19.38
C THR A 121 18.06 -0.09 -18.81
N ARG A 122 17.05 -0.08 -17.92
CA ARG A 122 16.52 -1.30 -17.29
C ARG A 122 15.43 -1.92 -18.16
N LYS A 123 15.46 -3.23 -18.30
CA LYS A 123 14.41 -3.94 -19.03
C LYS A 123 13.13 -4.03 -18.21
N CYS A 124 12.00 -3.67 -18.81
CA CYS A 124 10.68 -3.78 -18.17
C CYS A 124 10.40 -5.23 -17.72
N PRO A 125 10.03 -5.47 -16.46
CA PRO A 125 9.72 -6.80 -15.95
C PRO A 125 8.44 -7.36 -16.61
N PHE A 126 8.38 -8.67 -16.79
CA PHE A 126 7.24 -9.32 -17.43
C PHE A 126 5.90 -9.10 -16.72
N TYR A 127 5.89 -8.94 -15.39
CA TYR A 127 4.68 -8.71 -14.61
C TYR A 127 4.10 -7.29 -14.75
N LYS A 128 4.81 -6.39 -15.43
CA LYS A 128 4.31 -5.07 -15.84
C LYS A 128 3.84 -5.05 -17.30
N ILE A 129 4.05 -6.14 -18.02
CA ILE A 129 3.65 -6.30 -19.42
C ILE A 129 2.50 -7.30 -19.47
N LEU A 130 1.34 -6.87 -19.99
CA LEU A 130 0.21 -7.74 -20.27
C LEU A 130 0.24 -8.09 -21.75
N THR A 131 0.32 -9.38 -22.04
CA THR A 131 0.29 -9.90 -23.43
C THR A 131 -0.93 -10.77 -23.61
N PHE A 132 -1.68 -10.53 -24.69
CA PHE A 132 -2.82 -11.33 -25.12
C PHE A 132 -2.34 -12.39 -26.09
N PRO A 133 -2.24 -13.68 -25.69
CA PRO A 133 -1.60 -14.72 -26.50
C PRO A 133 -2.23 -14.92 -27.88
N SER A 134 -3.53 -14.67 -27.97
CA SER A 134 -4.32 -14.92 -29.18
C SER A 134 -4.11 -13.89 -30.30
N SER A 135 -3.65 -12.68 -29.98
CA SER A 135 -3.36 -11.62 -30.97
C SER A 135 -1.91 -11.16 -30.94
N GLY A 136 -1.16 -11.53 -29.90
CA GLY A 136 0.16 -10.96 -29.64
C GLY A 136 0.14 -9.52 -29.14
N ALA A 137 -1.04 -8.88 -29.01
CA ALA A 137 -1.17 -7.53 -28.48
C ALA A 137 -0.58 -7.44 -27.08
N SER A 138 0.18 -6.41 -26.83
CA SER A 138 0.85 -6.19 -25.54
C SER A 138 0.70 -4.74 -25.09
N LEU A 139 0.62 -4.55 -23.78
CA LEU A 139 0.55 -3.24 -23.16
C LEU A 139 1.37 -3.23 -21.86
N VAL A 140 1.69 -2.05 -21.36
CA VAL A 140 2.45 -1.87 -20.11
C VAL A 140 1.58 -1.18 -19.08
N VAL A 141 1.58 -1.66 -17.84
CA VAL A 141 0.93 -0.99 -16.70
C VAL A 141 1.98 -0.58 -15.69
N ASP A 142 1.98 0.72 -15.30
CA ASP A 142 2.89 1.34 -14.30
C ASP A 142 4.38 1.04 -14.55
N GLY A 143 4.76 1.00 -15.82
CA GLY A 143 6.12 0.64 -16.25
C GLY A 143 6.94 1.80 -16.81
N PHE A 144 6.60 3.04 -16.52
CA PHE A 144 7.19 4.25 -17.13
C PHE A 144 8.68 4.43 -16.88
N LYS A 145 9.16 4.01 -15.70
CA LYS A 145 10.59 4.07 -15.34
C LYS A 145 11.51 3.22 -16.23
N TYR A 146 10.94 2.36 -17.06
CA TYR A 146 11.69 1.54 -18.00
C TYR A 146 11.81 2.17 -19.39
N GLY A 147 11.25 3.38 -19.58
CA GLY A 147 11.27 4.08 -20.85
C GLY A 147 10.50 3.33 -21.94
N LYS A 148 10.98 3.42 -23.20
CA LYS A 148 10.35 2.73 -24.32
C LYS A 148 10.52 1.22 -24.21
N VAL A 149 9.39 0.52 -24.18
CA VAL A 149 9.35 -0.95 -24.27
C VAL A 149 9.15 -1.33 -25.73
N PRO A 150 10.07 -2.10 -26.34
CA PRO A 150 9.98 -2.44 -27.76
C PRO A 150 8.65 -3.12 -28.14
N GLY A 151 8.03 -2.65 -29.22
CA GLY A 151 6.77 -3.19 -29.73
C GLY A 151 5.53 -2.79 -28.94
N ILE A 152 5.63 -1.86 -27.98
CA ILE A 152 4.50 -1.41 -27.16
C ILE A 152 4.36 0.11 -27.25
N ASP A 153 3.18 0.59 -27.60
CA ASP A 153 2.81 1.99 -27.73
C ASP A 153 1.68 2.40 -26.77
N ASN A 154 1.10 1.47 -26.03
CA ASN A 154 0.04 1.73 -25.06
C ASN A 154 0.54 1.46 -23.63
N TYR A 155 0.55 2.50 -22.82
CA TYR A 155 0.95 2.51 -21.43
C TYR A 155 -0.22 2.90 -20.55
N PHE A 156 -0.39 2.25 -19.42
CA PHE A 156 -1.50 2.50 -18.49
C PHE A 156 -0.95 2.95 -17.15
N LEU A 157 -1.50 4.03 -16.60
CA LEU A 157 -1.15 4.53 -15.27
C LEU A 157 -2.37 4.34 -14.35
N THR A 158 -2.21 3.47 -13.35
CA THR A 158 -3.30 3.14 -12.43
C THR A 158 -3.66 4.28 -11.49
N HIS A 159 -2.65 5.06 -11.02
CA HIS A 159 -2.86 6.18 -10.11
C HIS A 159 -1.62 7.08 -10.00
N TYR A 160 -1.77 8.24 -9.35
CA TYR A 160 -0.72 9.25 -9.24
C TYR A 160 0.14 9.07 -7.99
N HIS A 161 0.82 7.94 -7.82
CA HIS A 161 1.90 7.74 -6.84
C HIS A 161 3.25 7.55 -7.54
N SER A 162 4.33 8.00 -6.88
CA SER A 162 5.65 8.14 -7.50
C SER A 162 6.28 6.82 -7.95
N ASP A 163 6.00 5.72 -7.29
CA ASP A 163 6.46 4.38 -7.65
C ASP A 163 5.72 3.80 -8.88
N HIS A 164 4.57 4.38 -9.25
CA HIS A 164 3.79 4.04 -10.45
C HIS A 164 4.09 4.97 -11.63
N TYR A 165 4.07 6.30 -11.43
CA TYR A 165 4.39 7.24 -12.50
C TYR A 165 5.89 7.48 -12.70
N GLY A 166 6.76 6.93 -11.87
CA GLY A 166 8.21 7.16 -11.96
C GLY A 166 8.75 6.90 -13.36
N GLY A 167 9.43 7.90 -13.93
CA GLY A 167 9.88 7.92 -15.32
C GLY A 167 9.06 8.84 -16.24
N LEU A 168 7.86 9.27 -15.82
CA LEU A 168 7.10 10.29 -16.55
C LEU A 168 7.67 11.69 -16.28
N SER A 169 7.80 12.47 -17.35
CA SER A 169 8.22 13.86 -17.34
C SER A 169 7.80 14.54 -18.64
N HIS A 170 8.13 15.82 -18.78
CA HIS A 170 7.93 16.57 -20.03
C HIS A 170 8.63 15.96 -21.26
N THR A 171 9.61 15.08 -21.06
CA THR A 171 10.33 14.40 -22.15
C THR A 171 9.66 13.10 -22.61
N TRP A 172 8.53 12.71 -22.03
CA TRP A 172 7.85 11.47 -22.40
C TRP A 172 7.36 11.50 -23.86
N SER A 173 7.79 10.50 -24.65
CA SER A 173 7.46 10.38 -26.07
C SER A 173 7.36 8.90 -26.52
N HIS A 174 7.18 7.97 -25.58
CA HIS A 174 7.34 6.53 -25.86
C HIS A 174 6.02 5.83 -26.24
N GLY A 175 4.89 6.49 -26.09
CA GLY A 175 3.57 5.96 -26.39
C GLY A 175 2.48 6.67 -25.60
N VAL A 176 1.24 6.29 -25.90
CA VAL A 176 0.02 6.85 -25.29
C VAL A 176 -0.10 6.39 -23.84
N ILE A 177 -0.42 7.32 -22.95
CA ILE A 177 -0.66 7.08 -21.53
C ILE A 177 -2.17 7.10 -21.30
N TRP A 178 -2.72 5.96 -20.89
CA TRP A 178 -4.12 5.81 -20.54
C TRP A 178 -4.28 5.87 -19.02
N CYS A 179 -5.14 6.73 -18.49
CA CYS A 179 -5.39 6.84 -17.06
C CYS A 179 -6.77 7.48 -16.79
N SER A 180 -7.17 7.54 -15.51
CA SER A 180 -8.39 8.27 -15.12
C SER A 180 -8.23 9.77 -15.34
N ARG A 181 -9.35 10.51 -15.40
CA ARG A 181 -9.37 11.98 -15.58
C ARG A 181 -8.58 12.72 -14.52
N ILE A 182 -8.71 12.33 -13.25
CA ILE A 182 -7.96 12.92 -12.13
C ILE A 182 -6.46 12.68 -12.30
N THR A 183 -6.06 11.44 -12.57
CA THR A 183 -4.66 11.08 -12.80
C THR A 183 -4.09 11.84 -14.00
N ALA A 184 -4.85 11.99 -15.10
CA ALA A 184 -4.43 12.75 -16.28
C ALA A 184 -4.12 14.22 -15.94
N ARG A 185 -5.02 14.89 -15.21
CA ARG A 185 -4.82 16.29 -14.76
C ARG A 185 -3.54 16.43 -13.93
N LEU A 186 -3.32 15.51 -12.98
CA LEU A 186 -2.13 15.52 -12.12
C LEU A 186 -0.83 15.30 -12.92
N VAL A 187 -0.84 14.35 -13.87
CA VAL A 187 0.31 14.06 -14.75
C VAL A 187 0.65 15.27 -15.63
N ILE A 188 -0.34 15.87 -16.25
CA ILE A 188 -0.14 17.06 -17.11
C ILE A 188 0.35 18.24 -16.26
N GLU A 189 -0.28 18.51 -15.13
CA GLU A 189 -0.01 19.68 -14.30
C GLU A 189 1.33 19.59 -13.56
N PHE A 190 1.65 18.46 -12.95
CA PHE A 190 2.82 18.36 -12.07
C PHE A 190 4.03 17.66 -12.69
N LEU A 191 3.83 16.73 -13.64
CA LEU A 191 4.92 16.07 -14.35
C LEU A 191 5.22 16.73 -15.70
N ARG A 192 4.35 17.68 -16.13
CA ARG A 192 4.51 18.43 -17.38
C ARG A 192 4.54 17.52 -18.62
N VAL A 193 3.88 16.38 -18.55
CA VAL A 193 3.73 15.50 -19.72
C VAL A 193 2.89 16.22 -20.76
N ASP A 194 3.32 16.19 -22.05
CA ASP A 194 2.57 16.80 -23.14
C ASP A 194 1.17 16.13 -23.25
N PRO A 195 0.07 16.91 -23.20
CA PRO A 195 -1.30 16.40 -23.27
C PRO A 195 -1.59 15.48 -24.47
N LYS A 196 -0.86 15.63 -25.58
CA LYS A 196 -1.02 14.76 -26.76
C LYS A 196 -0.73 13.27 -26.46
N TRP A 197 0.07 12.98 -25.42
CA TRP A 197 0.38 11.62 -24.98
C TRP A 197 -0.62 11.06 -23.98
N VAL A 198 -1.51 11.88 -23.42
CA VAL A 198 -2.41 11.47 -22.33
C VAL A 198 -3.83 11.29 -22.86
N LYS A 199 -4.38 10.10 -22.66
CA LYS A 199 -5.77 9.76 -22.95
C LYS A 199 -6.48 9.34 -21.66
N THR A 200 -7.68 9.88 -21.46
CA THR A 200 -8.53 9.53 -20.32
C THR A 200 -9.39 8.31 -20.64
N VAL A 201 -9.53 7.43 -19.65
CA VAL A 201 -10.52 6.36 -19.61
C VAL A 201 -11.64 6.82 -18.67
N GLU A 202 -12.87 6.87 -19.19
CA GLU A 202 -14.04 7.19 -18.36
C GLU A 202 -14.34 6.02 -17.41
N MET A 203 -14.75 6.36 -16.18
CA MET A 203 -15.04 5.36 -15.16
C MET A 203 -16.24 4.50 -15.58
N ASP A 204 -16.12 3.20 -15.40
CA ASP A 204 -17.15 2.19 -15.62
C ASP A 204 -17.62 2.04 -17.09
N VAL A 205 -16.96 2.73 -18.02
CA VAL A 205 -17.29 2.70 -19.46
C VAL A 205 -16.20 1.94 -20.23
N PRO A 206 -16.54 0.85 -20.95
CA PRO A 206 -15.60 0.17 -21.82
C PRO A 206 -15.10 1.10 -22.93
N THR A 207 -13.78 1.30 -22.98
CA THR A 207 -13.11 2.16 -23.97
C THR A 207 -12.22 1.31 -24.86
N GLU A 208 -12.37 1.40 -26.18
CA GLU A 208 -11.51 0.69 -27.12
C GLU A 208 -10.12 1.34 -27.16
N ILE A 209 -9.08 0.50 -27.03
CA ILE A 209 -7.69 0.99 -26.95
C ILE A 209 -7.19 1.45 -28.32
N ASN A 210 -7.43 0.65 -29.36
CA ASN A 210 -7.11 0.98 -30.76
C ASN A 210 -8.29 0.56 -31.62
N THR A 211 -8.82 1.46 -32.43
CA THR A 211 -10.00 1.22 -33.26
C THR A 211 -9.87 -0.07 -34.09
N GLY A 212 -10.82 -0.95 -33.96
CA GLY A 212 -10.88 -2.23 -34.67
C GLY A 212 -10.00 -3.33 -34.08
N SER A 213 -9.36 -3.10 -32.92
CA SER A 213 -8.50 -4.11 -32.27
C SER A 213 -9.29 -5.18 -31.51
N GLY A 214 -10.55 -4.93 -31.17
CA GLY A 214 -11.33 -5.76 -30.26
C GLY A 214 -10.80 -5.77 -28.81
N LEU A 215 -9.86 -4.88 -28.48
CA LEU A 215 -9.27 -4.74 -27.16
C LEU A 215 -9.87 -3.51 -26.47
N THR A 216 -10.59 -3.72 -25.38
CA THR A 216 -11.21 -2.67 -24.58
C THR A 216 -10.61 -2.63 -23.17
N VAL A 217 -10.70 -1.48 -22.53
CA VAL A 217 -10.37 -1.25 -21.13
C VAL A 217 -11.54 -0.60 -20.40
N THR A 218 -11.86 -1.09 -19.22
CA THR A 218 -12.80 -0.47 -18.28
C THR A 218 -12.04 -0.06 -17.02
N ALA A 219 -12.12 1.23 -16.67
CA ALA A 219 -11.57 1.76 -15.43
C ALA A 219 -12.60 1.64 -14.30
N ILE A 220 -12.26 0.95 -13.21
CA ILE A 220 -13.10 0.74 -12.04
C ILE A 220 -12.42 1.35 -10.82
N ASP A 221 -13.14 2.02 -9.92
CA ASP A 221 -12.55 2.67 -8.75
C ASP A 221 -11.77 1.66 -7.88
N ALA A 222 -10.49 1.94 -7.66
CA ALA A 222 -9.58 1.09 -6.87
C ALA A 222 -9.71 1.30 -5.35
N ASN A 223 -10.48 2.28 -4.88
CA ASN A 223 -10.63 2.59 -3.46
C ASN A 223 -9.27 2.84 -2.74
N HIS A 224 -8.30 3.38 -3.47
CA HIS A 224 -6.97 3.71 -2.98
C HIS A 224 -6.84 5.22 -2.78
N CYS A 225 -6.22 5.95 -3.69
CA CYS A 225 -6.21 7.42 -3.66
C CYS A 225 -7.18 8.00 -4.70
N PRO A 226 -7.49 9.31 -4.66
CA PRO A 226 -8.32 9.94 -5.69
C PRO A 226 -7.80 9.68 -7.11
N GLY A 227 -8.68 9.21 -7.98
CA GLY A 227 -8.35 8.88 -9.37
C GLY A 227 -7.67 7.53 -9.59
N SER A 228 -7.45 6.75 -8.55
CA SER A 228 -6.92 5.38 -8.66
C SER A 228 -7.93 4.43 -9.26
N VAL A 229 -7.48 3.53 -10.14
CA VAL A 229 -8.34 2.60 -10.87
C VAL A 229 -7.76 1.19 -10.95
N LEU A 230 -8.67 0.21 -10.92
CA LEU A 230 -8.43 -1.09 -11.50
C LEU A 230 -8.67 -0.97 -13.00
N PHE A 231 -7.86 -1.62 -13.81
CA PHE A 231 -8.10 -1.76 -15.25
C PHE A 231 -8.55 -3.18 -15.57
N LEU A 232 -9.78 -3.31 -16.04
CA LEU A 232 -10.27 -4.54 -16.66
C LEU A 232 -10.05 -4.46 -18.17
N PHE A 233 -9.16 -5.28 -18.68
CA PHE A 233 -8.89 -5.44 -20.12
C PHE A 233 -9.69 -6.62 -20.63
N GLU A 234 -10.47 -6.41 -21.69
CA GLU A 234 -11.22 -7.46 -22.39
C GLU A 234 -10.80 -7.46 -23.86
N HIS A 235 -10.34 -8.60 -24.32
CA HIS A 235 -9.95 -8.79 -25.72
C HIS A 235 -10.86 -9.83 -26.37
N TYR A 236 -11.75 -9.35 -27.23
CA TYR A 236 -12.66 -10.18 -27.99
C TYR A 236 -12.05 -10.55 -29.34
N LEU A 237 -12.05 -11.84 -29.65
CA LEU A 237 -11.59 -12.38 -30.94
C LEU A 237 -12.78 -12.93 -31.69
N PRO A 238 -13.23 -12.26 -32.79
CA PRO A 238 -14.40 -12.68 -33.57
C PRO A 238 -14.30 -14.12 -34.08
N ASN A 239 -13.12 -14.53 -34.55
CA ASN A 239 -12.90 -15.86 -35.14
C ASN A 239 -13.04 -17.01 -34.12
N SER A 240 -12.71 -16.79 -32.85
CA SER A 240 -12.81 -17.81 -31.80
C SER A 240 -14.05 -17.64 -30.93
N LYS A 241 -14.78 -16.55 -31.07
CA LYS A 241 -15.89 -16.12 -30.19
C LYS A 241 -15.49 -16.12 -28.70
N LYS A 242 -14.20 -15.96 -28.42
CA LYS A 242 -13.63 -16.02 -27.08
C LYS A 242 -13.21 -14.61 -26.61
N THR A 243 -13.55 -14.27 -25.37
CA THR A 243 -13.05 -13.06 -24.70
C THR A 243 -12.00 -13.46 -23.67
N THR A 244 -10.80 -12.90 -23.78
CA THR A 244 -9.77 -13.00 -22.75
C THR A 244 -9.87 -11.79 -21.83
N ARG A 245 -9.91 -12.01 -20.51
CA ARG A 245 -10.10 -10.95 -19.49
C ARG A 245 -8.94 -10.91 -18.55
N TYR A 246 -8.30 -9.75 -18.45
CA TYR A 246 -7.24 -9.46 -17.49
C TYR A 246 -7.65 -8.30 -16.59
N LEU A 247 -7.58 -8.51 -15.27
CA LEU A 247 -7.80 -7.47 -14.28
C LEU A 247 -6.45 -7.05 -13.68
N HIS A 248 -6.07 -5.80 -13.86
CA HIS A 248 -4.91 -5.21 -13.17
C HIS A 248 -5.39 -4.33 -12.03
N CYS A 249 -5.11 -4.74 -10.79
CA CYS A 249 -5.63 -4.04 -9.61
C CYS A 249 -4.91 -2.71 -9.34
N GLY A 250 -3.70 -2.51 -9.88
CA GLY A 250 -2.85 -1.41 -9.41
C GLY A 250 -2.61 -1.55 -7.92
N ASP A 251 -2.54 -0.43 -7.21
CA ASP A 251 -2.70 -0.40 -5.77
C ASP A 251 -4.19 -0.23 -5.45
N PHE A 252 -4.75 -1.06 -4.59
CA PHE A 252 -6.18 -1.05 -4.33
C PHE A 252 -6.54 -1.46 -2.90
N ARG A 253 -7.66 -0.95 -2.43
CA ARG A 253 -8.29 -1.49 -1.24
C ARG A 253 -9.57 -2.22 -1.61
N ALA A 254 -9.54 -3.55 -1.55
CA ALA A 254 -10.64 -4.42 -1.93
C ALA A 254 -11.93 -4.02 -1.19
N HIS A 255 -13.02 -3.93 -1.94
CA HIS A 255 -14.33 -3.56 -1.45
C HIS A 255 -15.41 -4.42 -2.13
N PRO A 256 -16.50 -4.81 -1.45
CA PRO A 256 -17.58 -5.63 -2.03
C PRO A 256 -18.12 -5.10 -3.37
N ARG A 257 -18.19 -3.77 -3.56
CA ARG A 257 -18.64 -3.16 -4.82
C ARG A 257 -17.82 -3.58 -6.04
N MET A 258 -16.54 -3.95 -5.85
CA MET A 258 -15.69 -4.38 -6.96
C MET A 258 -16.08 -5.76 -7.47
N VAL A 259 -16.38 -6.70 -6.56
CA VAL A 259 -16.81 -8.05 -6.96
C VAL A 259 -18.24 -8.10 -7.48
N THR A 260 -19.09 -7.14 -7.06
CA THR A 260 -20.46 -6.98 -7.57
C THR A 260 -20.54 -6.07 -8.79
N HIS A 261 -19.43 -5.48 -9.23
CA HIS A 261 -19.39 -4.60 -10.40
C HIS A 261 -19.82 -5.34 -11.67
N PRO A 262 -20.70 -4.77 -12.53
CA PRO A 262 -21.23 -5.47 -13.72
C PRO A 262 -20.15 -5.98 -14.68
N ALA A 263 -19.01 -5.31 -14.73
CA ALA A 263 -17.89 -5.72 -15.55
C ALA A 263 -17.11 -6.92 -14.99
N ILE A 264 -17.25 -7.26 -13.69
CA ILE A 264 -16.50 -8.32 -12.99
C ILE A 264 -17.43 -9.46 -12.54
N LYS A 265 -18.62 -9.10 -12.04
CA LYS A 265 -19.57 -10.07 -11.48
C LYS A 265 -19.82 -11.23 -12.44
N ASP A 266 -19.72 -12.46 -11.94
CA ASP A 266 -19.97 -13.73 -12.64
C ASP A 266 -19.07 -13.98 -13.86
N LYS A 267 -18.11 -13.09 -14.16
CA LYS A 267 -17.17 -13.28 -15.27
C LYS A 267 -15.94 -14.07 -14.83
N TYR A 268 -15.41 -14.87 -15.74
CA TYR A 268 -14.14 -15.54 -15.57
C TYR A 268 -13.01 -14.59 -15.99
N LEU A 269 -12.05 -14.34 -15.07
CA LEU A 269 -10.87 -13.56 -15.31
C LEU A 269 -9.71 -14.50 -15.62
N ASP A 270 -9.18 -14.46 -16.84
CA ASP A 270 -8.04 -15.31 -17.25
C ASP A 270 -6.77 -14.95 -16.44
N GLY A 271 -6.64 -13.71 -16.00
CA GLY A 271 -5.55 -13.28 -15.12
C GLY A 271 -5.91 -12.08 -14.26
N VAL A 272 -5.39 -12.07 -13.03
CA VAL A 272 -5.49 -10.94 -12.10
C VAL A 272 -4.09 -10.53 -11.64
N TRP A 273 -3.69 -9.28 -11.91
CA TRP A 273 -2.49 -8.64 -11.36
C TRP A 273 -2.85 -8.01 -10.03
N LEU A 274 -2.45 -8.68 -8.95
CA LEU A 274 -2.94 -8.42 -7.60
C LEU A 274 -1.93 -7.60 -6.80
N ASP A 275 -2.39 -6.52 -6.17
CA ASP A 275 -1.63 -5.81 -5.13
C ASP A 275 -1.44 -6.74 -3.92
N THR A 276 -0.20 -7.09 -3.67
CA THR A 276 0.21 -8.01 -2.60
C THR A 276 0.96 -7.32 -1.47
N THR A 277 0.77 -6.01 -1.28
CA THR A 277 1.45 -5.19 -0.27
C THR A 277 1.30 -5.79 1.13
N TYR A 278 0.08 -6.15 1.51
CA TYR A 278 -0.24 -6.74 2.82
C TYR A 278 -0.68 -8.21 2.74
N LEU A 279 -0.16 -8.95 1.77
CA LEU A 279 -0.43 -10.40 1.67
C LEU A 279 0.34 -11.19 2.75
N ASN A 280 -0.05 -10.93 3.98
CA ASN A 280 0.46 -11.63 5.17
C ASN A 280 -0.58 -11.55 6.30
N PRO A 281 -0.95 -12.67 6.97
CA PRO A 281 -1.98 -12.72 8.02
C PRO A 281 -1.80 -11.71 9.15
N LYS A 282 -0.56 -11.31 9.45
CA LYS A 282 -0.29 -10.30 10.47
C LYS A 282 -0.88 -8.91 10.15
N TYR A 283 -1.22 -8.63 8.90
CA TYR A 283 -1.78 -7.33 8.47
C TYR A 283 -3.30 -7.38 8.33
N ALA A 284 -3.97 -7.97 9.31
CA ALA A 284 -5.43 -8.03 9.39
C ALA A 284 -6.00 -6.76 10.06
N PHE A 285 -5.58 -5.58 9.62
CA PHE A 285 -6.02 -4.31 10.20
C PHE A 285 -7.53 -4.05 9.98
N PRO A 286 -8.13 -3.14 10.79
CA PRO A 286 -9.56 -2.87 10.79
C PRO A 286 -10.09 -2.29 9.47
N PRO A 287 -11.41 -2.34 9.24
CA PRO A 287 -12.06 -1.62 8.15
C PRO A 287 -11.74 -0.12 8.20
N GLN A 288 -11.48 0.48 7.02
CA GLN A 288 -11.05 1.89 6.93
C GLN A 288 -12.08 2.86 7.54
N VAL A 289 -13.38 2.58 7.32
CA VAL A 289 -14.47 3.42 7.82
C VAL A 289 -14.49 3.48 9.36
N GLU A 290 -14.20 2.38 10.02
CA GLU A 290 -14.14 2.32 11.49
C GLU A 290 -12.94 3.13 12.03
N VAL A 291 -11.78 2.99 11.38
CA VAL A 291 -10.57 3.74 11.75
C VAL A 291 -10.78 5.24 11.58
N VAL A 292 -11.40 5.65 10.47
CA VAL A 292 -11.72 7.04 10.18
C VAL A 292 -12.72 7.59 11.21
N GLY A 293 -13.79 6.84 11.51
CA GLY A 293 -14.76 7.20 12.52
C GLY A 293 -14.16 7.35 13.92
N ALA A 294 -13.30 6.40 14.32
CA ALA A 294 -12.61 6.45 15.61
C ALA A 294 -11.69 7.67 15.75
N CYS A 295 -10.98 8.07 14.69
CA CYS A 295 -10.14 9.27 14.70
C CYS A 295 -10.99 10.54 14.84
N ALA A 296 -12.11 10.63 14.10
CA ALA A 296 -13.02 11.76 14.16
C ALA A 296 -13.67 11.90 15.55
N GLU A 297 -14.14 10.79 16.13
CA GLU A 297 -14.72 10.75 17.47
C GLU A 297 -13.69 11.10 18.55
N LEU A 298 -12.47 10.57 18.44
CA LEU A 298 -11.37 10.92 19.36
C LEU A 298 -11.09 12.43 19.35
N CYS A 299 -10.99 13.04 18.16
CA CYS A 299 -10.77 14.48 18.04
C CYS A 299 -11.88 15.30 18.69
N ARG A 300 -13.15 14.92 18.47
CA ARG A 300 -14.30 15.56 19.10
C ARG A 300 -14.21 15.44 20.62
N GLY A 301 -13.96 14.23 21.13
CA GLY A 301 -13.81 14.01 22.57
C GLY A 301 -12.68 14.84 23.20
N ILE A 302 -11.53 14.94 22.53
CA ILE A 302 -10.41 15.78 22.99
C ILE A 302 -10.79 17.26 22.97
N ALA A 303 -11.49 17.73 21.97
CA ALA A 303 -11.96 19.12 21.88
C ALA A 303 -12.94 19.45 23.02
N GLU A 304 -13.77 18.48 23.41
CA GLU A 304 -14.71 18.56 24.54
C GLU A 304 -14.04 18.35 25.93
N GLY A 305 -12.73 18.16 26.00
CA GLY A 305 -12.00 17.96 27.26
C GLY A 305 -12.10 16.55 27.85
N LYS A 306 -12.56 15.55 27.06
CA LYS A 306 -12.61 14.15 27.51
C LYS A 306 -11.21 13.57 27.73
N ALA A 307 -11.11 12.59 28.60
CA ALA A 307 -9.85 11.87 28.85
C ALA A 307 -9.35 11.15 27.59
N ILE A 308 -8.04 11.19 27.38
CA ILE A 308 -7.38 10.54 26.26
C ILE A 308 -6.93 9.14 26.69
N PRO A 309 -7.34 8.07 25.98
CA PRO A 309 -6.92 6.71 26.31
C PRO A 309 -5.39 6.60 26.37
N GLY A 310 -4.87 6.00 27.45
CA GLY A 310 -3.42 5.79 27.63
C GLY A 310 -2.60 7.03 27.97
N LEU A 311 -3.22 8.18 28.22
CA LEU A 311 -2.54 9.39 28.69
C LEU A 311 -3.06 9.78 30.07
N ILE A 312 -2.16 9.84 31.07
CA ILE A 312 -2.49 10.36 32.39
C ILE A 312 -2.49 11.88 32.31
N SER A 313 -3.65 12.51 32.54
CA SER A 313 -3.81 13.95 32.58
C SER A 313 -4.81 14.34 33.67
N THR A 314 -4.53 15.42 34.38
CA THR A 314 -5.43 15.97 35.40
C THR A 314 -6.65 16.62 34.74
N PRO A 315 -7.78 16.79 35.47
CA PRO A 315 -8.91 17.58 34.97
C PRO A 315 -8.53 19.01 34.58
N ALA A 316 -7.62 19.65 35.30
CA ALA A 316 -7.10 20.98 35.00
C ALA A 316 -6.33 21.03 33.66
N GLU A 317 -5.55 20.00 33.36
CA GLU A 317 -4.85 19.89 32.06
C GLU A 317 -5.79 19.59 30.89
N ARG A 318 -7.00 19.10 31.14
CA ARG A 318 -8.04 18.81 30.15
C ARG A 318 -9.02 19.95 29.92
N GLY A 319 -9.34 20.68 31.00
CA GLY A 319 -10.29 21.79 30.97
C GLY A 319 -9.55 23.13 31.03
N GLY A 320 -9.87 24.05 30.12
CA GLY A 320 -9.23 25.38 30.06
C GLY A 320 -8.05 25.49 29.11
N LEU A 321 -7.65 24.43 28.47
CA LEU A 321 -6.71 24.49 27.34
C LEU A 321 -7.39 25.14 26.13
N GLY A 322 -6.70 26.05 25.46
CA GLY A 322 -7.18 26.77 24.30
C GLY A 322 -7.49 25.86 23.09
N ARG A 323 -7.68 26.47 21.96
CA ARG A 323 -8.11 25.80 20.73
C ARG A 323 -7.21 24.60 20.36
N LEU A 324 -7.82 23.46 20.01
CA LEU A 324 -7.14 22.26 19.58
C LEU A 324 -6.68 22.40 18.12
N LEU A 325 -5.42 22.10 17.83
CA LEU A 325 -4.90 21.86 16.49
C LEU A 325 -4.83 20.36 16.22
N VAL A 326 -5.32 19.91 15.06
CA VAL A 326 -5.17 18.52 14.59
C VAL A 326 -4.28 18.51 13.35
N VAL A 327 -3.20 17.74 13.39
CA VAL A 327 -2.24 17.61 12.28
C VAL A 327 -2.31 16.19 11.74
N VAL A 328 -2.62 16.05 10.46
CA VAL A 328 -2.76 14.73 9.81
C VAL A 328 -1.65 14.55 8.76
N GLY A 329 -0.87 13.50 8.94
CA GLY A 329 0.16 13.11 7.98
C GLY A 329 -0.46 12.50 6.72
N THR A 330 -0.16 13.09 5.55
CA THR A 330 -0.68 12.63 4.26
C THR A 330 0.46 12.41 3.26
N TYR A 331 0.15 11.79 2.13
CA TYR A 331 1.03 11.78 0.95
C TYR A 331 0.73 12.98 0.03
N SER A 332 1.41 13.03 -1.14
CA SER A 332 1.10 14.00 -2.18
C SER A 332 -0.39 13.98 -2.55
N ILE A 333 -0.96 12.80 -2.73
CA ILE A 333 -2.40 12.52 -2.88
C ILE A 333 -2.74 11.27 -2.08
N GLY A 334 -3.96 11.18 -1.55
CA GLY A 334 -4.42 10.12 -0.66
C GLY A 334 -4.54 10.56 0.79
N LYS A 335 -5.28 9.78 1.59
CA LYS A 335 -5.62 9.99 3.00
C LYS A 335 -6.55 11.18 3.27
N GLU A 336 -7.19 11.74 2.25
CA GLU A 336 -8.14 12.85 2.40
C GLU A 336 -9.35 12.44 3.25
N ARG A 337 -9.81 11.17 3.20
CA ARG A 337 -10.98 10.68 3.95
C ARG A 337 -10.87 10.88 5.45
N ILE A 338 -9.71 10.60 6.04
CA ILE A 338 -9.51 10.79 7.49
C ILE A 338 -9.48 12.28 7.84
N VAL A 339 -8.90 13.11 6.98
CA VAL A 339 -8.84 14.57 7.17
C VAL A 339 -10.22 15.18 7.12
N ILE A 340 -11.02 14.81 6.09
CA ILE A 340 -12.41 15.29 5.92
C ILE A 340 -13.26 14.90 7.14
N ALA A 341 -13.19 13.64 7.58
CA ALA A 341 -13.99 13.17 8.71
C ALA A 341 -13.65 13.91 10.02
N ILE A 342 -12.38 14.19 10.26
CA ILE A 342 -11.96 14.96 11.44
C ILE A 342 -12.42 16.42 11.31
N ALA A 343 -12.29 17.02 10.14
CA ALA A 343 -12.75 18.40 9.91
C ALA A 343 -14.25 18.55 10.11
N GLN A 344 -15.05 17.62 9.62
CA GLN A 344 -16.49 17.57 9.84
C GLN A 344 -16.83 17.39 11.33
N ALA A 345 -16.11 16.51 12.05
CA ALA A 345 -16.34 16.26 13.46
C ALA A 345 -16.04 17.48 14.35
N LEU A 346 -15.12 18.35 13.91
CA LEU A 346 -14.74 19.60 14.59
C LEU A 346 -15.41 20.84 14.00
N SER A 347 -16.29 20.70 13.01
CA SER A 347 -16.90 21.82 12.26
C SER A 347 -15.86 22.83 11.76
N SER A 348 -14.72 22.31 11.25
CA SER A 348 -13.54 23.10 10.91
C SER A 348 -13.24 23.07 9.41
N LYS A 349 -12.53 24.10 8.93
CA LYS A 349 -11.81 24.08 7.67
C LYS A 349 -10.59 23.17 7.76
N ILE A 350 -9.99 22.89 6.59
CA ILE A 350 -8.77 22.13 6.40
C ILE A 350 -7.71 23.03 5.78
N TYR A 351 -6.61 23.24 6.50
CA TYR A 351 -5.45 23.89 5.93
C TYR A 351 -4.54 22.90 5.20
N ALA A 352 -4.10 23.26 4.02
CA ALA A 352 -3.06 22.54 3.29
C ALA A 352 -2.07 23.51 2.65
N PRO A 353 -0.76 23.15 2.56
CA PRO A 353 0.24 23.98 1.88
C PRO A 353 -0.13 24.23 0.40
N ALA A 354 0.34 25.33 -0.18
CA ALA A 354 -0.06 25.80 -1.51
C ALA A 354 0.03 24.71 -2.61
N ARG A 355 1.14 23.94 -2.63
CA ARG A 355 1.31 22.85 -3.61
C ARG A 355 0.25 21.75 -3.40
N LYS A 356 -0.04 21.38 -2.15
CA LYS A 356 -1.05 20.37 -1.82
C LYS A 356 -2.44 20.88 -2.22
N ARG A 357 -2.80 22.14 -1.93
CA ARG A 357 -4.08 22.74 -2.35
C ARG A 357 -4.26 22.67 -3.87
N ARG A 358 -3.21 23.02 -4.64
CA ARG A 358 -3.24 22.91 -6.11
C ARG A 358 -3.46 21.45 -6.57
N MET A 359 -2.92 20.45 -5.88
CA MET A 359 -3.21 19.04 -6.19
C MET A 359 -4.66 18.68 -5.86
N LEU A 360 -5.14 19.10 -4.69
CA LEU A 360 -6.50 18.82 -4.23
C LEU A 360 -7.57 19.47 -5.13
N SER A 361 -7.29 20.65 -5.71
CA SER A 361 -8.22 21.32 -6.64
C SER A 361 -8.42 20.57 -7.97
N LEU A 362 -7.59 19.55 -8.27
CA LEU A 362 -7.72 18.71 -9.47
C LEU A 362 -8.51 17.42 -9.22
N ILE A 363 -8.97 17.18 -7.98
CA ILE A 363 -9.63 15.91 -7.57
C ILE A 363 -11.13 15.88 -7.90
N ASP A 364 -11.76 17.01 -8.21
CA ASP A 364 -13.22 17.11 -8.43
C ASP A 364 -14.06 16.62 -7.21
N ASP A 365 -13.62 16.92 -5.98
CA ASP A 365 -14.37 16.64 -4.76
C ASP A 365 -14.99 17.94 -4.20
N PRO A 366 -16.31 18.16 -4.37
CA PRO A 366 -16.97 19.38 -3.90
C PRO A 366 -16.90 19.55 -2.38
N LEU A 367 -16.99 18.45 -1.62
CA LEU A 367 -16.92 18.49 -0.15
C LEU A 367 -15.53 18.94 0.30
N LEU A 368 -14.49 18.28 -0.22
CA LEU A 368 -13.11 18.65 0.08
C LEU A 368 -12.81 20.10 -0.32
N SER A 369 -13.25 20.52 -1.51
CA SER A 369 -13.07 21.88 -2.00
C SER A 369 -13.74 22.92 -1.10
N SER A 370 -14.90 22.63 -0.54
CA SER A 370 -15.61 23.51 0.38
C SER A 370 -14.93 23.66 1.74
N LEU A 371 -14.15 22.67 2.15
CA LEU A 371 -13.45 22.65 3.44
C LEU A 371 -12.05 23.27 3.39
N ILE A 372 -11.41 23.32 2.22
CA ILE A 372 -10.02 23.79 2.09
C ILE A 372 -9.92 25.30 2.32
N THR A 373 -8.91 25.72 3.06
CA THR A 373 -8.49 27.12 3.23
C THR A 373 -6.98 27.25 3.04
N ASP A 374 -6.52 28.48 2.75
CA ASP A 374 -5.08 28.83 2.72
C ASP A 374 -4.62 29.56 3.98
N ASP A 375 -5.53 29.92 4.87
CA ASP A 375 -5.22 30.49 6.16
C ASP A 375 -5.11 29.40 7.25
N PRO A 376 -3.90 29.13 7.77
CA PRO A 376 -3.71 28.16 8.83
C PRO A 376 -4.42 28.54 10.14
N SER A 377 -4.77 29.81 10.34
CA SER A 377 -5.46 30.26 11.57
C SER A 377 -6.95 29.93 11.58
N GLU A 378 -7.58 29.81 10.40
CA GLU A 378 -9.00 29.46 10.28
C GLU A 378 -9.27 27.98 10.51
N ALA A 379 -8.29 27.11 10.18
CA ALA A 379 -8.46 25.67 10.21
C ALA A 379 -7.93 25.05 11.50
N GLN A 380 -8.73 24.18 12.14
CA GLN A 380 -8.22 23.32 13.23
C GLN A 380 -7.57 22.04 12.69
N VAL A 381 -7.74 21.70 11.41
CA VAL A 381 -7.21 20.48 10.80
C VAL A 381 -6.21 20.85 9.72
N HIS A 382 -4.97 20.44 9.92
CA HIS A 382 -3.86 20.74 9.01
C HIS A 382 -3.33 19.47 8.36
N MET A 383 -3.11 19.52 7.05
CA MET A 383 -2.44 18.46 6.29
C MET A 383 -0.95 18.76 6.21
N VAL A 384 -0.13 17.81 6.60
CA VAL A 384 1.33 17.86 6.46
C VAL A 384 1.85 16.59 5.82
N PHE A 385 3.14 16.51 5.49
CA PHE A 385 3.71 15.25 5.05
C PHE A 385 3.79 14.23 6.19
N LEU A 386 3.56 12.95 5.88
CA LEU A 386 3.54 11.88 6.87
C LEU A 386 4.84 11.78 7.68
N SER A 387 5.98 12.16 7.08
CA SER A 387 7.28 12.19 7.74
C SER A 387 7.40 13.25 8.82
N GLU A 388 6.61 14.31 8.77
CA GLU A 388 6.64 15.43 9.72
C GLU A 388 5.84 15.13 11.00
N VAL A 389 5.00 14.09 10.98
CA VAL A 389 4.14 13.75 12.13
C VAL A 389 4.91 12.86 13.12
N GLY A 390 5.24 13.47 14.26
CA GLY A 390 5.85 12.86 15.43
C GLY A 390 5.71 13.78 16.63
N ALA A 391 5.84 13.29 17.86
CA ALA A 391 5.59 14.08 19.06
C ALA A 391 6.47 15.35 19.17
N GLU A 392 7.71 15.27 18.72
CA GLU A 392 8.64 16.42 18.67
C GLU A 392 8.26 17.37 17.53
N GLY A 393 8.09 16.86 16.31
CA GLY A 393 7.70 17.67 15.16
C GLY A 393 6.37 18.40 15.35
N LEU A 394 5.42 17.82 16.09
CA LEU A 394 4.15 18.48 16.43
C LEU A 394 4.34 19.69 17.34
N ARG A 395 5.25 19.60 18.33
CA ARG A 395 5.56 20.76 19.19
C ARG A 395 6.19 21.90 18.40
N ASP A 396 7.11 21.56 17.51
CA ASP A 396 7.77 22.56 16.66
C ASP A 396 6.81 23.17 15.64
N TYR A 397 5.92 22.35 15.08
CA TYR A 397 4.86 22.82 14.21
C TYR A 397 3.92 23.80 14.92
N LEU A 398 3.45 23.47 16.13
CA LEU A 398 2.61 24.36 16.93
C LEU A 398 3.32 25.70 17.22
N LYS A 399 4.60 25.66 17.62
CA LYS A 399 5.42 26.86 17.84
C LYS A 399 5.58 27.70 16.56
N SER A 400 5.74 27.07 15.41
CA SER A 400 5.92 27.76 14.12
C SER A 400 4.72 28.61 13.70
N LEU A 401 3.53 28.32 14.25
CA LEU A 401 2.32 29.14 14.04
C LEU A 401 2.37 30.45 14.81
N GLY A 402 3.29 30.63 15.78
CA GLY A 402 3.52 31.89 16.47
C GLY A 402 2.28 32.43 17.19
N GLY A 403 1.44 31.56 17.76
CA GLY A 403 0.17 31.92 18.42
C GLY A 403 -1.00 32.24 17.48
N LYS A 404 -0.78 32.19 16.16
CA LYS A 404 -1.85 32.37 15.17
C LYS A 404 -2.91 31.29 15.37
N GLY A 405 -4.18 31.67 15.30
CA GLY A 405 -5.33 30.77 15.48
C GLY A 405 -5.63 30.36 16.93
N GLY A 406 -4.87 30.85 17.94
CA GLY A 406 -5.11 30.56 19.37
C GLY A 406 -4.97 29.09 19.74
N PHE A 407 -4.09 28.34 19.03
CA PHE A 407 -3.83 26.94 19.30
C PHE A 407 -2.84 26.79 20.47
N GLU A 408 -3.21 26.03 21.49
CA GLU A 408 -2.38 25.76 22.66
C GLU A 408 -2.00 24.30 22.81
N ARG A 409 -2.71 23.41 22.13
CA ARG A 409 -2.45 21.97 22.11
C ARG A 409 -2.56 21.40 20.71
N VAL A 410 -1.80 20.35 20.44
CA VAL A 410 -1.77 19.71 19.14
C VAL A 410 -1.93 18.19 19.24
N VAL A 411 -2.75 17.63 18.36
CA VAL A 411 -2.91 16.21 18.16
C VAL A 411 -2.47 15.86 16.75
N GLY A 412 -1.57 14.90 16.61
CA GLY A 412 -1.09 14.40 15.33
C GLY A 412 -1.54 12.98 15.04
N PHE A 413 -1.98 12.74 13.83
CA PHE A 413 -2.28 11.40 13.33
C PHE A 413 -1.27 10.97 12.26
N LYS A 414 -0.67 9.80 12.47
CA LYS A 414 0.23 9.14 11.52
C LYS A 414 -0.46 7.93 10.90
N PRO A 415 -1.31 8.11 9.86
CA PRO A 415 -2.09 7.04 9.27
C PRO A 415 -1.23 6.18 8.35
N THR A 416 -0.94 4.94 8.79
CA THR A 416 -0.23 3.94 8.01
C THR A 416 -0.59 2.53 8.48
N GLY A 417 -0.79 1.59 7.55
CA GLY A 417 -1.05 0.19 7.88
C GLY A 417 0.08 -0.48 8.67
N TRP A 418 1.29 0.07 8.61
CA TRP A 418 2.45 -0.43 9.35
C TRP A 418 2.39 -0.15 10.86
N THR A 419 1.51 0.73 11.33
CA THR A 419 1.28 0.96 12.78
C THR A 419 0.38 -0.11 13.39
N PHE A 420 -0.25 -0.96 12.58
CA PHE A 420 -1.06 -2.05 13.08
C PHE A 420 -0.18 -3.08 13.79
N THR A 421 -0.49 -3.32 15.05
CA THR A 421 0.14 -4.38 15.86
C THR A 421 -0.85 -5.52 15.98
N PRO A 422 -0.57 -6.69 15.38
CA PRO A 422 -1.46 -7.85 15.51
C PRO A 422 -1.48 -8.34 16.96
N GLY A 423 -2.60 -8.93 17.40
CA GLY A 423 -2.65 -9.68 18.64
C GLY A 423 -1.61 -10.80 18.65
N LYS A 424 -1.30 -11.34 19.84
CA LYS A 424 -0.20 -12.32 20.08
C LYS A 424 -0.29 -13.61 19.24
N SER A 425 -1.42 -13.89 18.61
CA SER A 425 -1.69 -15.15 17.90
C SER A 425 -1.21 -15.24 16.46
N ARG A 426 -0.80 -14.14 15.82
CA ARG A 426 -0.45 -14.16 14.39
C ARG A 426 0.97 -13.66 14.11
N THR A 427 1.81 -14.59 13.67
CA THR A 427 3.16 -14.32 13.19
C THR A 427 3.19 -14.22 11.66
N ILE A 428 4.35 -13.85 11.11
CA ILE A 428 4.60 -13.81 9.65
C ILE A 428 4.37 -15.18 8.98
N ASP A 429 4.63 -16.25 9.69
CA ASP A 429 4.54 -17.62 9.20
C ASP A 429 3.21 -18.32 9.57
N SER A 430 2.27 -17.60 10.19
CA SER A 430 0.94 -18.14 10.49
C SER A 430 0.19 -18.47 9.20
N THR A 431 -0.44 -19.65 9.17
CA THR A 431 -1.20 -20.14 8.02
C THR A 431 -2.60 -20.60 8.43
N PRO A 432 -3.43 -19.72 9.01
CA PRO A 432 -4.77 -20.07 9.43
C PRO A 432 -5.64 -20.51 8.23
N PRO A 433 -6.65 -21.37 8.45
CA PRO A 433 -7.63 -21.72 7.43
C PRO A 433 -8.35 -20.47 6.87
N VAL A 434 -8.72 -20.50 5.60
CA VAL A 434 -9.41 -19.36 4.95
C VAL A 434 -10.72 -19.01 5.66
N ARG A 435 -11.51 -20.02 6.07
CA ARG A 435 -12.75 -19.83 6.84
C ARG A 435 -12.52 -19.10 8.14
N GLU A 436 -11.50 -19.49 8.90
CA GLU A 436 -11.14 -18.84 10.16
C GLU A 436 -10.86 -17.35 9.95
N ILE A 437 -10.15 -16.97 8.88
CA ILE A 437 -9.86 -15.57 8.54
C ILE A 437 -11.16 -14.79 8.28
N ILE A 438 -12.11 -15.40 7.55
CA ILE A 438 -13.40 -14.78 7.23
C ILE A 438 -14.27 -14.68 8.49
N ASP A 439 -14.35 -15.74 9.29
CA ASP A 439 -15.17 -15.79 10.50
C ASP A 439 -14.65 -14.86 11.58
N GLU A 440 -13.32 -14.77 11.75
CA GLU A 440 -12.74 -13.78 12.64
C GLU A 440 -13.11 -12.34 12.23
N TRP A 441 -13.13 -12.06 10.93
CA TRP A 441 -13.53 -10.71 10.49
C TRP A 441 -14.96 -10.40 10.89
N ARG A 442 -15.88 -11.35 10.71
CA ARG A 442 -17.29 -11.20 11.12
C ARG A 442 -17.47 -10.98 12.62
N ASN A 443 -16.60 -11.58 13.42
CA ASN A 443 -16.67 -11.59 14.88
C ASN A 443 -15.71 -10.58 15.54
N THR A 444 -14.90 -9.85 14.79
CA THR A 444 -13.99 -8.83 15.34
C THR A 444 -14.81 -7.63 15.83
N PRO A 445 -14.64 -7.18 17.08
CA PRO A 445 -15.30 -5.96 17.58
C PRO A 445 -14.93 -4.74 16.73
N PRO A 446 -15.84 -3.78 16.58
CA PRO A 446 -15.55 -2.54 15.87
C PRO A 446 -14.34 -1.81 16.44
N PHE A 447 -13.57 -1.17 15.58
CA PHE A 447 -12.44 -0.35 16.00
C PHE A 447 -12.97 0.98 16.58
N THR A 448 -12.62 1.25 17.83
CA THR A 448 -13.14 2.41 18.59
C THR A 448 -12.01 3.36 18.99
N PRO A 449 -12.31 4.60 19.43
CA PRO A 449 -11.31 5.56 19.92
C PRO A 449 -10.40 5.01 21.01
N SER A 450 -10.88 4.09 21.85
CA SER A 450 -10.10 3.47 22.94
C SER A 450 -8.94 2.61 22.45
N ALA A 451 -8.96 2.17 21.19
CA ALA A 451 -7.88 1.42 20.55
C ALA A 451 -6.74 2.34 20.03
N LEU A 452 -6.97 3.64 19.96
CA LEU A 452 -5.97 4.63 19.57
C LEU A 452 -5.15 5.03 20.80
N LEU A 453 -3.91 4.55 20.87
CA LEU A 453 -3.00 4.84 21.97
C LEU A 453 -1.95 5.86 21.53
N PRO A 454 -1.60 6.84 22.41
CA PRO A 454 -0.54 7.78 22.13
C PRO A 454 0.80 7.11 21.89
N LEU A 455 1.55 7.58 20.90
CA LEU A 455 2.91 7.13 20.65
C LEU A 455 3.87 7.67 21.74
N ARG A 456 4.97 6.96 21.95
CA ARG A 456 6.02 7.34 22.89
C ARG A 456 6.49 8.78 22.62
N GLY A 457 6.67 9.55 23.69
CA GLY A 457 7.06 10.96 23.64
C GLY A 457 5.89 11.94 23.55
N SER A 458 4.64 11.45 23.52
CA SER A 458 3.46 12.29 23.65
C SER A 458 3.38 12.95 25.02
N THR A 459 2.88 14.19 25.06
CA THR A 459 2.63 14.99 26.26
C THR A 459 1.19 15.52 26.23
N PRO A 460 0.63 16.04 27.33
CA PRO A 460 -0.72 16.62 27.32
C PRO A 460 -0.94 17.72 26.27
N SER A 461 0.11 18.50 25.95
CA SER A 461 0.04 19.57 24.95
C SER A 461 0.36 19.14 23.51
N ALA A 462 1.03 18.00 23.32
CA ALA A 462 1.41 17.51 22.00
C ALA A 462 1.33 15.97 21.95
N ILE A 463 0.27 15.46 21.37
CA ILE A 463 -0.07 14.03 21.35
C ILE A 463 0.03 13.50 19.92
N CYS A 464 0.73 12.40 19.73
CA CYS A 464 0.85 11.74 18.43
C CYS A 464 0.22 10.33 18.48
N PHE A 465 -0.64 10.02 17.53
CA PHE A 465 -1.25 8.69 17.38
C PHE A 465 -0.75 8.00 16.11
N GLY A 466 -0.32 6.74 16.26
CA GLY A 466 -0.20 5.82 15.16
C GLY A 466 -1.57 5.25 14.79
N VAL A 467 -1.99 5.41 13.55
CA VAL A 467 -3.33 5.00 13.11
C VAL A 467 -3.21 3.85 12.13
N PRO A 468 -3.86 2.69 12.37
CA PRO A 468 -3.82 1.53 11.46
C PRO A 468 -4.70 1.76 10.23
N TYR A 469 -4.42 2.84 9.51
CA TYR A 469 -5.13 3.25 8.29
C TYR A 469 -4.29 2.89 7.07
N SER A 470 -4.89 2.21 6.12
CA SER A 470 -4.28 1.92 4.83
C SER A 470 -5.26 2.17 3.69
N GLU A 471 -4.71 2.51 2.53
CA GLU A 471 -5.43 2.57 1.25
C GLU A 471 -5.12 1.35 0.37
N HIS A 472 -4.33 0.39 0.90
CA HIS A 472 -4.20 -0.96 0.34
C HIS A 472 -5.07 -1.94 1.12
N SER A 473 -5.41 -3.04 0.48
CA SER A 473 -6.19 -4.11 1.09
C SER A 473 -5.48 -4.72 2.30
N SER A 474 -6.19 -4.93 3.39
CA SER A 474 -5.73 -5.81 4.47
C SER A 474 -5.68 -7.26 3.97
N PHE A 475 -4.98 -8.11 4.70
CA PHE A 475 -4.92 -9.54 4.38
C PHE A 475 -6.33 -10.18 4.32
N ARG A 476 -7.24 -9.74 5.19
CA ARG A 476 -8.63 -10.22 5.20
C ARG A 476 -9.41 -9.78 3.97
N GLU A 477 -9.27 -8.52 3.57
CA GLU A 477 -9.90 -7.97 2.37
C GLU A 477 -9.38 -8.66 1.11
N LEU A 478 -8.07 -8.93 1.01
CA LEU A 478 -7.49 -9.71 -0.08
C LEU A 478 -8.06 -11.13 -0.14
N THR A 479 -8.16 -11.79 1.02
CA THR A 479 -8.75 -13.14 1.12
C THR A 479 -10.18 -13.14 0.60
N CYS A 480 -11.03 -12.20 1.04
CA CYS A 480 -12.42 -12.11 0.59
C CYS A 480 -12.51 -11.79 -0.90
N PHE A 481 -11.70 -10.86 -1.41
CA PHE A 481 -11.71 -10.47 -2.82
C PHE A 481 -11.35 -11.64 -3.73
N VAL A 482 -10.20 -12.30 -3.50
CA VAL A 482 -9.76 -13.40 -4.35
C VAL A 482 -10.69 -14.61 -4.24
N SER A 483 -11.27 -14.87 -3.04
CA SER A 483 -12.25 -15.95 -2.88
C SER A 483 -13.57 -15.69 -3.62
N ALA A 484 -13.95 -14.42 -3.81
CA ALA A 484 -15.23 -14.05 -4.44
C ALA A 484 -15.18 -13.98 -5.98
N VAL A 485 -14.00 -13.77 -6.58
CA VAL A 485 -13.86 -13.66 -8.05
C VAL A 485 -13.47 -15.01 -8.70
N ARG A 486 -13.92 -15.24 -9.93
CA ARG A 486 -13.55 -16.43 -10.71
C ARG A 486 -12.27 -16.14 -11.49
N VAL A 487 -11.14 -16.69 -11.02
CA VAL A 487 -9.80 -16.36 -11.54
C VAL A 487 -9.13 -17.58 -12.15
N GLY A 488 -8.49 -17.40 -13.30
CA GLY A 488 -7.66 -18.40 -13.95
C GLY A 488 -6.18 -18.34 -13.49
N ARG A 489 -5.65 -17.16 -13.21
CA ARG A 489 -4.26 -16.95 -12.76
C ARG A 489 -4.13 -15.69 -11.91
N VAL A 490 -3.34 -15.75 -10.85
CA VAL A 490 -2.97 -14.58 -10.04
C VAL A 490 -1.50 -14.24 -10.25
N VAL A 491 -1.21 -12.98 -10.60
CA VAL A 491 0.13 -12.43 -10.76
C VAL A 491 0.37 -11.38 -9.66
N PRO A 492 1.23 -11.65 -8.68
CA PRO A 492 1.55 -10.66 -7.65
C PRO A 492 2.33 -9.49 -8.23
N THR A 493 2.00 -8.26 -7.83
CA THR A 493 2.67 -7.04 -8.32
C THR A 493 3.66 -6.45 -7.32
N VAL A 494 3.51 -6.74 -6.03
CA VAL A 494 4.30 -6.19 -4.93
C VAL A 494 4.98 -7.32 -4.14
N ASN A 495 6.11 -7.04 -3.48
CA ASN A 495 6.90 -7.99 -2.66
C ASN A 495 7.45 -9.22 -3.42
N VAL A 496 7.60 -9.11 -4.74
CA VAL A 496 8.03 -10.21 -5.62
C VAL A 496 9.55 -10.41 -5.69
N GLY A 497 10.33 -9.59 -4.99
CA GLY A 497 11.80 -9.55 -5.10
C GLY A 497 12.52 -10.78 -4.53
N THR A 498 11.91 -11.54 -3.60
CA THR A 498 12.52 -12.71 -2.97
C THR A 498 11.76 -13.99 -3.31
N GLU A 499 12.48 -15.10 -3.44
CA GLU A 499 11.90 -16.43 -3.69
C GLU A 499 10.94 -16.83 -2.56
N ARG A 500 11.40 -16.73 -1.29
CA ARG A 500 10.57 -17.00 -0.11
C ARG A 500 9.29 -16.18 -0.07
N GLY A 501 9.34 -14.89 -0.51
CA GLY A 501 8.15 -14.04 -0.64
C GLY A 501 7.17 -14.60 -1.66
N ARG A 502 7.66 -14.98 -2.84
CA ARG A 502 6.84 -15.54 -3.91
C ARG A 502 6.23 -16.89 -3.54
N GLU A 503 6.99 -17.77 -2.87
CA GLU A 503 6.48 -19.06 -2.37
C GLU A 503 5.37 -18.88 -1.35
N ARG A 504 5.52 -17.94 -0.41
CA ARG A 504 4.48 -17.62 0.57
C ARG A 504 3.21 -17.12 -0.12
N MET A 505 3.33 -16.20 -1.08
CA MET A 505 2.19 -15.71 -1.84
C MET A 505 1.50 -16.82 -2.62
N ARG A 506 2.28 -17.70 -3.26
CA ARG A 506 1.77 -18.90 -3.95
C ARG A 506 0.96 -19.78 -3.00
N GLY A 507 1.50 -20.08 -1.82
CA GLY A 507 0.80 -20.90 -0.83
C GLY A 507 -0.54 -20.29 -0.37
N TRP A 508 -0.67 -18.97 -0.34
CA TRP A 508 -1.94 -18.31 -0.03
C TRP A 508 -2.94 -18.40 -1.18
N VAL A 509 -2.50 -18.13 -2.40
CA VAL A 509 -3.35 -18.28 -3.60
C VAL A 509 -3.88 -19.73 -3.69
N GLU A 510 -3.04 -20.72 -3.41
CA GLU A 510 -3.41 -22.14 -3.34
C GLU A 510 -4.50 -22.45 -2.32
N ARG A 511 -4.44 -21.85 -1.14
CA ARG A 511 -5.47 -22.03 -0.12
C ARG A 511 -6.81 -21.40 -0.52
N TRP A 512 -6.78 -20.20 -1.09
CA TRP A 512 -7.98 -19.53 -1.56
C TRP A 512 -8.73 -20.33 -2.63
N GLU A 513 -7.99 -20.93 -3.57
CA GLU A 513 -8.60 -21.80 -4.60
C GLU A 513 -9.12 -23.13 -4.03
N GLY A 514 -8.37 -23.72 -3.11
CA GLY A 514 -8.81 -24.95 -2.43
C GLY A 514 -10.11 -24.78 -1.66
N GLU A 515 -10.37 -23.59 -1.11
CA GLU A 515 -11.63 -23.28 -0.42
C GLU A 515 -12.81 -23.13 -1.38
N LYS A 516 -12.61 -22.52 -2.57
CA LYS A 516 -13.64 -22.41 -3.61
C LYS A 516 -14.13 -23.78 -4.08
N GLY A 517 -13.23 -24.76 -4.24
CA GLY A 517 -13.56 -26.12 -4.63
C GLY A 517 -14.38 -26.89 -3.58
N ARG A 518 -14.40 -26.43 -2.31
CA ARG A 518 -15.19 -27.06 -1.24
C ARG A 518 -16.56 -26.40 -1.00
N SER A 519 -16.75 -25.21 -1.56
CA SER A 519 -17.98 -24.42 -1.35
C SER A 519 -18.93 -24.48 -2.55
N GLY A 520 -18.55 -25.13 -3.66
CA GLY A 520 -19.36 -25.48 -4.82
C GLY A 520 -19.72 -26.94 -4.77
#